data_871e76e489cae1cc287aa0da8c6d5d04
#
_entry.id   871e76e489cae1cc287aa0da8c6d5d04
#
_cell.length_a   1.000
_cell.length_b   1.000
_cell.length_c   1.000
_cell.angle_alpha   90.00
_cell.angle_beta   90.00
_cell.angle_gamma   90.00
#
_symmetry.space_group_name_H-M   'P 1'
#
loop_
_entity.id
_entity.type
_entity.pdbx_description
1 polymer ?
#
loop_
_entity_poly.entity_id
_entity_poly.type
_entity_poly.pdbx_seq_one_letter_code
_entity_poly.pdbx_strand_id
1 'polypeptide(L)'
;RSPSPDTFERLMSAVDPDEIERCLVEHGRKFLDTLAEKQVVIDGKKLRGTSPRQGGTKGDYIVNAYVSENHIVVGQQRLKDKENEIVAIPQLLEKLDIEGAIISIDAIGTQVNIAQNILDKKAHYFLAVKENQGALNEQITDAFRYNKPLDSATQMDADHGRIETRDCRILNADAIEDKDVLTRWPGLKTLVEITSTVDYGDHTATAVR
;
A
#
# COMPACT_ATOMS: atom_id res chain seq x y z
N ARG A 1 2.69 29.89 24.66
CA ARG A 1 1.65 30.13 23.63
C ARG A 1 2.03 29.37 22.37
N SER A 2 1.09 28.70 21.77
CA SER A 2 1.32 28.04 20.46
C SER A 2 1.64 29.13 19.41
N PRO A 3 2.55 28.84 18.46
CA PRO A 3 2.83 29.76 17.35
C PRO A 3 1.57 30.02 16.52
N SER A 4 1.49 31.18 15.88
CA SER A 4 0.41 31.48 14.95
C SER A 4 0.57 30.71 13.65
N PRO A 5 -0.50 30.46 12.85
CA PRO A 5 -0.40 29.85 11.52
C PRO A 5 0.65 30.52 10.63
N ASP A 6 0.70 31.86 10.61
CA ASP A 6 1.69 32.62 9.80
C ASP A 6 3.13 32.37 10.25
N THR A 7 3.34 32.11 11.55
CA THR A 7 4.67 31.80 12.10
C THR A 7 5.10 30.41 11.59
N PHE A 8 4.18 29.42 11.57
CA PHE A 8 4.43 28.11 11.00
C PHE A 8 4.71 28.19 9.50
N GLU A 9 3.92 28.94 8.74
CA GLU A 9 4.11 29.10 7.30
C GLU A 9 5.48 29.68 6.99
N ARG A 10 5.90 30.76 7.69
CA ARG A 10 7.24 31.34 7.51
C ARG A 10 8.36 30.39 7.88
N LEU A 11 8.20 29.62 8.97
CA LEU A 11 9.18 28.63 9.39
C LEU A 11 9.32 27.54 8.34
N MET A 12 8.21 26.94 7.91
CA MET A 12 8.20 25.85 6.94
C MET A 12 8.71 26.30 5.56
N SER A 13 8.50 27.55 5.18
CA SER A 13 9.04 28.12 3.95
C SER A 13 10.54 28.38 3.99
N ALA A 14 11.14 28.45 5.17
CA ALA A 14 12.57 28.73 5.37
C ALA A 14 13.40 27.46 5.60
N VAL A 15 12.76 26.34 5.90
CA VAL A 15 13.45 25.05 6.18
C VAL A 15 13.62 24.28 4.88
N ASP A 16 14.79 23.64 4.73
CA ASP A 16 15.06 22.70 3.63
C ASP A 16 14.17 21.45 3.77
N PRO A 17 13.35 21.12 2.75
CA PRO A 17 12.49 19.95 2.78
C PRO A 17 13.23 18.64 3.00
N ASP A 18 14.42 18.49 2.43
CA ASP A 18 15.24 17.26 2.54
C ASP A 18 15.74 17.08 3.98
N GLU A 19 16.06 18.18 4.68
CA GLU A 19 16.45 18.16 6.09
C GLU A 19 15.27 17.77 6.98
N ILE A 20 14.06 18.29 6.70
CA ILE A 20 12.83 17.88 7.43
C ILE A 20 12.58 16.38 7.21
N GLU A 21 12.65 15.90 5.97
CA GLU A 21 12.45 14.46 5.65
C GLU A 21 13.45 13.62 6.46
N ARG A 22 14.73 13.99 6.46
CA ARG A 22 15.77 13.28 7.22
C ARG A 22 15.47 13.25 8.72
N CYS A 23 15.11 14.39 9.30
CA CYS A 23 14.76 14.47 10.71
C CYS A 23 13.52 13.62 11.08
N LEU A 24 12.49 13.58 10.21
CA LEU A 24 11.29 12.77 10.42
C LEU A 24 11.62 11.27 10.35
N VAL A 25 12.44 10.85 9.39
CA VAL A 25 12.89 9.45 9.27
C VAL A 25 13.71 9.04 10.48
N GLU A 26 14.69 9.86 10.93
CA GLU A 26 15.49 9.62 12.12
C GLU A 26 14.62 9.58 13.40
N HIS A 27 13.63 10.46 13.46
CA HIS A 27 12.67 10.45 14.57
C HIS A 27 11.83 9.17 14.60
N GLY A 28 11.30 8.76 13.44
CA GLY A 28 10.56 7.50 13.31
C GLY A 28 11.37 6.29 13.75
N ARG A 29 12.65 6.21 13.35
CA ARG A 29 13.57 5.14 13.75
C ARG A 29 13.79 5.02 15.27
N LYS A 30 13.62 6.12 16.02
CA LYS A 30 13.73 6.08 17.50
C LYS A 30 12.56 5.36 18.17
N PHE A 31 11.42 5.22 17.47
CA PHE A 31 10.23 4.54 17.98
C PHE A 31 10.11 3.11 17.45
N LEU A 32 10.92 2.75 16.45
CA LEU A 32 10.89 1.46 15.78
C LEU A 32 12.31 0.91 15.67
N ASP A 33 12.65 -0.06 16.53
CA ASP A 33 13.95 -0.73 16.49
C ASP A 33 14.11 -1.54 15.20
N THR A 34 13.00 -2.05 14.64
CA THR A 34 12.99 -2.84 13.41
C THR A 34 11.63 -2.76 12.72
N LEU A 35 11.62 -2.94 11.39
CA LEU A 35 10.41 -3.14 10.60
C LEU A 35 10.03 -4.62 10.44
N ALA A 36 10.85 -5.55 10.93
CA ALA A 36 10.56 -6.98 10.88
C ALA A 36 9.20 -7.28 11.51
N GLU A 37 8.44 -8.17 10.84
CA GLU A 37 7.07 -8.57 11.22
C GLU A 37 6.01 -7.46 11.22
N LYS A 38 6.38 -6.22 10.84
CA LYS A 38 5.44 -5.10 10.74
C LYS A 38 4.91 -4.93 9.33
N GLN A 39 3.65 -4.48 9.24
CA GLN A 39 3.08 -4.09 7.97
C GLN A 39 3.48 -2.65 7.63
N VAL A 40 4.20 -2.51 6.52
CA VAL A 40 4.56 -1.21 5.93
C VAL A 40 3.69 -0.99 4.69
N VAL A 41 2.77 -0.05 4.78
CA VAL A 41 1.88 0.33 3.68
C VAL A 41 2.56 1.37 2.82
N ILE A 42 2.67 1.10 1.53
CA ILE A 42 3.15 2.06 0.52
C ILE A 42 1.93 2.64 -0.18
N ASP A 43 1.75 3.95 -0.07
CA ASP A 43 0.62 4.68 -0.67
C ASP A 43 1.09 5.98 -1.32
N GLY A 44 0.58 6.22 -2.53
CA GLY A 44 0.85 7.41 -3.30
C GLY A 44 -0.25 8.46 -3.13
N LYS A 45 0.15 9.72 -2.86
CA LYS A 45 -0.80 10.81 -2.65
C LYS A 45 -0.47 12.06 -3.44
N LYS A 46 -1.44 12.53 -4.23
CA LYS A 46 -1.34 13.82 -4.89
C LYS A 46 -1.63 14.94 -3.90
N LEU A 47 -0.69 15.89 -3.78
CA LEU A 47 -0.88 17.09 -2.97
C LEU A 47 -1.70 18.12 -3.75
N ARG A 48 -3.01 18.17 -3.47
CA ARG A 48 -3.95 19.04 -4.21
C ARG A 48 -3.61 20.52 -4.11
N GLY A 49 -3.03 20.99 -2.99
CA GLY A 49 -2.67 22.38 -2.76
C GLY A 49 -1.47 22.87 -3.57
N THR A 50 -0.67 21.97 -4.14
CA THR A 50 0.52 22.32 -4.95
C THR A 50 0.21 22.48 -6.44
N SER A 51 -1.03 22.19 -6.87
CA SER A 51 -1.45 22.43 -8.25
C SER A 51 -1.75 23.91 -8.48
N PRO A 52 -1.10 24.60 -9.47
CA PRO A 52 -1.43 25.97 -9.80
C PRO A 52 -2.91 26.10 -10.17
N ARG A 53 -3.57 27.18 -9.72
CA ARG A 53 -4.98 27.45 -10.05
C ARG A 53 -5.21 27.77 -11.52
N GLN A 54 -4.16 28.09 -12.29
CA GLN A 54 -4.20 28.36 -13.72
C GLN A 54 -2.99 27.70 -14.39
N GLY A 55 -3.28 26.75 -15.28
CA GLY A 55 -2.37 26.26 -16.33
C GLY A 55 -1.31 25.25 -15.94
N GLY A 56 -1.51 24.01 -16.34
CA GLY A 56 -0.48 23.16 -16.98
C GLY A 56 0.46 22.33 -16.14
N THR A 57 0.78 22.63 -14.90
CA THR A 57 1.66 21.79 -14.07
C THR A 57 0.85 20.84 -13.19
N LYS A 58 1.20 19.55 -13.20
CA LYS A 58 0.64 18.57 -12.27
C LYS A 58 1.15 18.94 -10.86
N GLY A 59 0.24 18.99 -9.86
CA GLY A 59 0.66 19.16 -8.48
C GLY A 59 1.60 18.04 -8.02
N ASP A 60 2.35 18.32 -6.96
CA ASP A 60 3.30 17.38 -6.38
C ASP A 60 2.62 16.05 -6.00
N TYR A 61 3.34 14.97 -6.24
CA TYR A 61 2.93 13.63 -5.87
C TYR A 61 3.96 13.03 -4.93
N ILE A 62 3.52 12.38 -3.87
CA ILE A 62 4.39 11.80 -2.85
C ILE A 62 3.98 10.35 -2.62
N VAL A 63 4.95 9.45 -2.55
CA VAL A 63 4.77 8.08 -2.07
C VAL A 63 5.29 7.99 -0.64
N ASN A 64 4.48 7.47 0.26
CA ASN A 64 4.79 7.31 1.67
C ASN A 64 4.95 5.84 2.03
N ALA A 65 5.86 5.54 2.96
CA ALA A 65 5.93 4.28 3.67
C ALA A 65 5.41 4.50 5.11
N TYR A 66 4.32 3.83 5.45
CA TYR A 66 3.60 4.01 6.71
C TYR A 66 3.48 2.68 7.45
N VAL A 67 3.90 2.65 8.72
CA VAL A 67 3.73 1.49 9.60
C VAL A 67 2.35 1.56 10.26
N SER A 68 1.46 0.62 9.90
CA SER A 68 0.05 0.64 10.31
C SER A 68 -0.13 0.56 11.81
N GLU A 69 0.60 -0.34 12.47
CA GLU A 69 0.45 -0.64 13.89
C GLU A 69 0.90 0.53 14.78
N ASN A 70 1.90 1.28 14.34
CA ASN A 70 2.52 2.35 15.11
C ASN A 70 2.04 3.74 14.69
N HIS A 71 1.29 3.85 13.59
CA HIS A 71 0.85 5.12 13.00
C HIS A 71 2.01 6.07 12.64
N ILE A 72 3.13 5.51 12.16
CA ILE A 72 4.36 6.28 11.87
C ILE A 72 4.70 6.20 10.39
N VAL A 73 5.02 7.34 9.78
CA VAL A 73 5.65 7.42 8.46
C VAL A 73 7.16 7.20 8.63
N VAL A 74 7.70 6.16 8.00
CA VAL A 74 9.11 5.76 8.09
C VAL A 74 9.92 6.16 6.86
N GLY A 75 9.27 6.61 5.81
CA GLY A 75 9.91 7.09 4.61
C GLY A 75 8.94 7.79 3.67
N GLN A 76 9.49 8.65 2.83
CA GLN A 76 8.75 9.41 1.85
C GLN A 76 9.58 9.58 0.58
N GLN A 77 8.94 9.55 -0.59
CA GLN A 77 9.56 9.83 -1.87
C GLN A 77 8.69 10.78 -2.67
N ARG A 78 9.22 11.98 -2.97
CA ARG A 78 8.58 12.90 -3.90
C ARG A 78 8.81 12.42 -5.33
N LEU A 79 7.76 12.41 -6.14
CA LEU A 79 7.88 12.16 -7.57
C LEU A 79 8.35 13.43 -8.28
N LYS A 80 9.34 13.28 -9.15
CA LYS A 80 9.75 14.33 -10.10
C LYS A 80 8.75 14.39 -11.25
N ASP A 81 8.71 15.52 -11.93
CA ASP A 81 7.91 15.70 -13.14
C ASP A 81 8.15 14.55 -14.13
N LYS A 82 7.07 13.87 -14.58
CA LYS A 82 7.03 12.69 -15.45
C LYS A 82 7.32 11.33 -14.82
N GLU A 83 7.68 11.23 -13.54
CA GLU A 83 7.74 9.96 -12.83
C GLU A 83 6.33 9.51 -12.42
N ASN A 84 6.16 8.20 -12.28
CA ASN A 84 4.94 7.59 -11.74
C ASN A 84 5.28 6.78 -10.49
N GLU A 85 4.27 6.33 -9.76
CA GLU A 85 4.43 5.56 -8.52
C GLU A 85 5.28 4.31 -8.72
N ILE A 86 5.17 3.65 -9.88
CA ILE A 86 5.90 2.42 -10.21
C ILE A 86 7.43 2.65 -10.16
N VAL A 87 7.89 3.87 -10.50
CA VAL A 87 9.31 4.25 -10.43
C VAL A 87 9.70 4.70 -9.03
N ALA A 88 8.81 5.42 -8.33
CA ALA A 88 9.10 5.96 -7.01
C ALA A 88 9.11 4.89 -5.90
N ILE A 89 8.30 3.83 -6.02
CA ILE A 89 8.23 2.76 -5.01
C ILE A 89 9.60 2.08 -4.81
N PRO A 90 10.30 1.59 -5.84
CA PRO A 90 11.64 1.03 -5.66
C PRO A 90 12.63 2.01 -5.02
N GLN A 91 12.60 3.29 -5.42
CA GLN A 91 13.47 4.33 -4.85
C GLN A 91 13.20 4.55 -3.36
N LEU A 92 11.93 4.51 -2.95
CA LEU A 92 11.55 4.60 -1.55
C LEU A 92 12.03 3.37 -0.76
N LEU A 93 11.80 2.17 -1.29
CA LEU A 93 12.24 0.91 -0.66
C LEU A 93 13.76 0.84 -0.48
N GLU A 94 14.55 1.45 -1.39
CA GLU A 94 16.00 1.51 -1.26
C GLU A 94 16.47 2.31 -0.03
N LYS A 95 15.69 3.28 0.41
CA LYS A 95 15.99 4.12 1.58
C LYS A 95 15.67 3.43 2.92
N LEU A 96 14.95 2.30 2.89
CA LEU A 96 14.42 1.63 4.07
C LEU A 96 15.11 0.29 4.31
N ASP A 97 15.34 -0.01 5.58
CA ASP A 97 15.68 -1.35 6.04
C ASP A 97 14.36 -2.11 6.29
N ILE A 98 13.96 -2.91 5.30
CA ILE A 98 12.68 -3.63 5.31
C ILE A 98 12.84 -5.13 5.53
N GLU A 99 14.02 -5.63 5.93
CA GLU A 99 14.23 -7.06 6.17
C GLU A 99 13.18 -7.60 7.16
N GLY A 100 12.47 -8.66 6.75
CA GLY A 100 11.40 -9.29 7.53
C GLY A 100 10.08 -8.53 7.60
N ALA A 101 9.96 -7.34 6.98
CA ALA A 101 8.71 -6.59 6.93
C ALA A 101 7.71 -7.17 5.93
N ILE A 102 6.42 -6.83 6.09
CA ILE A 102 5.36 -7.11 5.13
C ILE A 102 5.03 -5.81 4.40
N ILE A 103 5.40 -5.72 3.13
CA ILE A 103 5.18 -4.53 2.30
C ILE A 103 3.83 -4.65 1.59
N SER A 104 2.92 -3.76 1.93
CA SER A 104 1.57 -3.70 1.39
C SER A 104 1.45 -2.56 0.40
N ILE A 105 1.02 -2.85 -0.84
CA ILE A 105 0.93 -1.89 -1.93
C ILE A 105 -0.41 -2.07 -2.65
N ASP A 106 -0.99 -0.96 -3.14
CA ASP A 106 -2.20 -0.98 -3.94
C ASP A 106 -1.95 -1.55 -5.36
N ALA A 107 -3.04 -1.65 -6.15
CA ALA A 107 -2.97 -2.27 -7.46
C ALA A 107 -2.02 -1.58 -8.45
N ILE A 108 -1.80 -0.26 -8.35
CA ILE A 108 -0.89 0.46 -9.25
C ILE A 108 0.55 -0.05 -9.07
N GLY A 109 0.96 -0.29 -7.82
CA GLY A 109 2.28 -0.81 -7.48
C GLY A 109 2.41 -2.32 -7.58
N THR A 110 1.36 -3.05 -7.96
CA THR A 110 1.42 -4.49 -8.19
C THR A 110 2.12 -4.78 -9.51
N GLN A 111 3.45 -4.88 -9.42
CA GLN A 111 4.37 -5.12 -10.54
C GLN A 111 5.40 -6.18 -10.17
N VAL A 112 5.74 -7.04 -11.14
CA VAL A 112 6.70 -8.14 -10.94
C VAL A 112 8.07 -7.64 -10.44
N ASN A 113 8.57 -6.56 -11.01
CA ASN A 113 9.85 -5.97 -10.61
C ASN A 113 9.82 -5.41 -9.18
N ILE A 114 8.69 -4.87 -8.73
CA ILE A 114 8.50 -4.40 -7.34
C ILE A 114 8.45 -5.60 -6.39
N ALA A 115 7.72 -6.65 -6.73
CA ALA A 115 7.70 -7.89 -5.96
C ALA A 115 9.12 -8.48 -5.79
N GLN A 116 9.90 -8.54 -6.89
CA GLN A 116 11.29 -8.99 -6.84
C GLN A 116 12.16 -8.10 -5.95
N ASN A 117 12.07 -6.78 -6.09
CA ASN A 117 12.84 -5.83 -5.26
C ASN A 117 12.56 -6.03 -3.75
N ILE A 118 11.30 -6.26 -3.38
CA ILE A 118 10.93 -6.54 -1.98
C ILE A 118 11.58 -7.84 -1.49
N LEU A 119 11.53 -8.89 -2.30
CA LEU A 119 12.13 -10.18 -1.95
C LEU A 119 13.66 -10.13 -1.87
N ASP A 120 14.32 -9.39 -2.76
CA ASP A 120 15.78 -9.21 -2.76
C ASP A 120 16.25 -8.54 -1.46
N LYS A 121 15.39 -7.72 -0.84
CA LYS A 121 15.59 -7.12 0.48
C LYS A 121 15.13 -8.02 1.64
N LYS A 122 14.83 -9.29 1.39
CA LYS A 122 14.36 -10.29 2.37
C LYS A 122 13.07 -9.88 3.10
N ALA A 123 12.23 -9.08 2.47
CA ALA A 123 10.90 -8.73 2.95
C ALA A 123 9.83 -9.59 2.28
N HIS A 124 8.60 -9.45 2.77
CA HIS A 124 7.41 -10.10 2.22
C HIS A 124 6.51 -9.07 1.56
N TYR A 125 5.81 -9.45 0.50
CA TYR A 125 4.86 -8.56 -0.14
C TYR A 125 3.41 -9.00 0.09
N PHE A 126 2.51 -8.01 0.17
CA PHE A 126 1.06 -8.15 0.15
C PHE A 126 0.50 -7.15 -0.88
N LEU A 127 0.23 -7.63 -2.10
CA LEU A 127 -0.10 -6.80 -3.25
C LEU A 127 -1.57 -6.94 -3.63
N ALA A 128 -2.25 -5.81 -3.81
CA ALA A 128 -3.62 -5.80 -4.30
C ALA A 128 -3.63 -6.07 -5.81
N VAL A 129 -4.36 -7.09 -6.25
CA VAL A 129 -4.48 -7.47 -7.67
C VAL A 129 -5.80 -6.95 -8.22
N LYS A 130 -5.75 -6.32 -9.38
CA LYS A 130 -6.91 -5.84 -10.14
C LYS A 130 -6.69 -6.09 -11.64
N GLU A 131 -7.55 -5.51 -12.47
CA GLU A 131 -7.53 -5.62 -13.93
C GLU A 131 -6.19 -5.21 -14.58
N ASN A 132 -5.37 -4.38 -13.91
CA ASN A 132 -4.02 -4.03 -14.39
C ASN A 132 -3.07 -5.25 -14.47
N GLN A 133 -3.39 -6.33 -13.76
CA GLN A 133 -2.72 -7.64 -13.84
C GLN A 133 -3.76 -8.71 -14.24
N GLY A 134 -4.40 -8.51 -15.41
CA GLY A 134 -5.57 -9.27 -15.85
C GLY A 134 -5.41 -10.79 -15.76
N ALA A 135 -4.31 -11.34 -16.28
CA ALA A 135 -4.06 -12.77 -16.24
C ALA A 135 -3.94 -13.31 -14.80
N LEU A 136 -3.23 -12.61 -13.91
CA LEU A 136 -3.14 -13.00 -12.50
C LEU A 136 -4.50 -12.88 -11.81
N ASN A 137 -5.23 -11.79 -12.06
CA ASN A 137 -6.55 -11.55 -11.48
C ASN A 137 -7.56 -12.63 -11.87
N GLU A 138 -7.58 -13.03 -13.13
CA GLU A 138 -8.42 -14.12 -13.63
C GLU A 138 -8.10 -15.44 -12.95
N GLN A 139 -6.81 -15.81 -12.88
CA GLN A 139 -6.36 -17.04 -12.22
C GLN A 139 -6.69 -17.06 -10.71
N ILE A 140 -6.56 -15.93 -10.01
CA ILE A 140 -6.96 -15.84 -8.60
C ILE A 140 -8.48 -16.00 -8.45
N THR A 141 -9.26 -15.35 -9.31
CA THR A 141 -10.73 -15.45 -9.28
C THR A 141 -11.18 -16.90 -9.50
N ASP A 142 -10.59 -17.58 -10.49
CA ASP A 142 -10.90 -18.99 -10.78
C ASP A 142 -10.44 -19.92 -9.65
N ALA A 143 -9.26 -19.63 -9.04
CA ALA A 143 -8.79 -20.41 -7.90
C ALA A 143 -9.81 -20.38 -6.75
N PHE A 144 -10.36 -19.21 -6.40
CA PHE A 144 -11.37 -19.11 -5.34
C PHE A 144 -12.74 -19.66 -5.74
N ARG A 145 -13.05 -19.70 -7.02
CA ARG A 145 -14.30 -20.28 -7.54
C ARG A 145 -14.32 -21.81 -7.45
N TYR A 146 -13.18 -22.45 -7.74
CA TYR A 146 -13.13 -23.91 -7.91
C TYR A 146 -12.47 -24.66 -6.76
N ASN A 147 -11.80 -23.96 -5.83
CA ASN A 147 -11.12 -24.59 -4.71
C ASN A 147 -11.75 -24.21 -3.36
N LYS A 148 -11.70 -25.14 -2.42
CA LYS A 148 -12.09 -24.88 -1.04
C LYS A 148 -11.00 -24.08 -0.34
N PRO A 149 -11.33 -22.94 0.31
CA PRO A 149 -10.35 -22.17 1.08
C PRO A 149 -9.65 -23.03 2.14
N LEU A 150 -8.38 -22.73 2.37
CA LEU A 150 -7.58 -23.34 3.45
C LEU A 150 -8.07 -22.84 4.82
N ASP A 151 -8.38 -21.54 4.88
CA ASP A 151 -8.87 -20.89 6.08
C ASP A 151 -9.71 -19.67 5.69
N SER A 152 -10.54 -19.23 6.65
CA SER A 152 -11.38 -18.06 6.47
C SER A 152 -11.64 -17.35 7.78
N ALA A 153 -11.84 -16.04 7.74
CA ALA A 153 -12.19 -15.21 8.87
C ALA A 153 -13.26 -14.20 8.46
N THR A 154 -14.19 -13.94 9.37
CA THR A 154 -15.25 -12.93 9.18
C THR A 154 -15.13 -11.88 10.27
N GLN A 155 -15.17 -10.62 9.88
CA GLN A 155 -15.25 -9.47 10.77
C GLN A 155 -16.51 -8.68 10.46
N MET A 156 -17.24 -8.29 11.51
CA MET A 156 -18.41 -7.43 11.40
C MET A 156 -18.16 -6.15 12.18
N ASP A 157 -18.50 -5.04 11.56
CA ASP A 157 -18.40 -3.70 12.14
C ASP A 157 -19.72 -2.95 11.93
N ALA A 158 -20.20 -2.27 12.97
CA ALA A 158 -21.47 -1.54 12.93
C ALA A 158 -21.20 -0.09 13.35
N ASP A 159 -21.22 0.81 12.38
CA ASP A 159 -20.95 2.25 12.60
C ASP A 159 -21.76 3.11 11.63
N HIS A 160 -22.08 4.31 12.05
CA HIS A 160 -22.79 5.31 11.22
C HIS A 160 -24.08 4.82 10.53
N GLY A 161 -24.84 3.93 11.20
CA GLY A 161 -26.13 3.43 10.70
C GLY A 161 -26.00 2.38 9.57
N ARG A 162 -24.83 1.78 9.40
CA ARG A 162 -24.59 0.68 8.46
C ARG A 162 -23.88 -0.47 9.16
N ILE A 163 -24.04 -1.66 8.63
CA ILE A 163 -23.30 -2.86 9.05
C ILE A 163 -22.37 -3.26 7.92
N GLU A 164 -21.08 -3.35 8.21
CA GLU A 164 -20.09 -3.81 7.26
C GLU A 164 -19.57 -5.19 7.70
N THR A 165 -19.72 -6.19 6.84
CA THR A 165 -19.17 -7.53 7.01
C THR A 165 -18.02 -7.72 6.05
N ARG A 166 -16.87 -8.12 6.54
CA ARG A 166 -15.69 -8.48 5.75
C ARG A 166 -15.38 -9.95 5.93
N ASP A 167 -15.47 -10.69 4.84
CA ASP A 167 -15.09 -12.09 4.79
C ASP A 167 -13.73 -12.19 4.08
N CYS A 168 -12.76 -12.78 4.77
CA CYS A 168 -11.42 -13.04 4.23
C CYS A 168 -11.27 -14.54 4.02
N ARG A 169 -10.81 -14.95 2.83
CA ARG A 169 -10.50 -16.35 2.49
C ARG A 169 -9.09 -16.45 1.97
N ILE A 170 -8.41 -17.56 2.26
CA ILE A 170 -7.04 -17.80 1.78
C ILE A 170 -6.91 -19.12 1.04
N LEU A 171 -6.01 -19.15 0.05
CA LEU A 171 -5.59 -20.35 -0.70
C LEU A 171 -4.07 -20.36 -0.84
N ASN A 172 -3.48 -21.55 -1.05
CA ASN A 172 -2.12 -21.62 -1.56
C ASN A 172 -2.06 -21.14 -3.01
N ALA A 173 -0.95 -20.53 -3.40
CA ALA A 173 -0.72 -20.10 -4.78
C ALA A 173 -0.69 -21.29 -5.76
N ASP A 174 -0.45 -22.51 -5.30
CA ASP A 174 -0.52 -23.73 -6.11
C ASP A 174 -1.93 -23.99 -6.69
N ALA A 175 -2.96 -23.32 -6.17
CA ALA A 175 -4.31 -23.33 -6.72
C ALA A 175 -4.42 -22.61 -8.08
N ILE A 176 -3.41 -21.82 -8.47
CA ILE A 176 -3.28 -21.26 -9.82
C ILE A 176 -2.93 -22.39 -10.79
N GLU A 177 -3.80 -22.60 -11.79
CA GLU A 177 -3.61 -23.65 -12.78
C GLU A 177 -2.55 -23.28 -13.83
N ASP A 178 -2.53 -22.01 -14.25
CA ASP A 178 -1.56 -21.50 -15.22
C ASP A 178 -0.17 -21.34 -14.57
N LYS A 179 0.72 -22.28 -14.89
CA LYS A 179 2.08 -22.31 -14.35
C LYS A 179 2.96 -21.18 -14.86
N ASP A 180 2.68 -20.60 -16.01
CA ASP A 180 3.41 -19.47 -16.56
C ASP A 180 3.07 -18.21 -15.75
N VAL A 181 1.79 -18.01 -15.39
CA VAL A 181 1.36 -16.93 -14.50
C VAL A 181 2.00 -17.10 -13.12
N LEU A 182 1.97 -18.29 -12.54
CA LEU A 182 2.57 -18.56 -11.22
C LEU A 182 4.08 -18.29 -11.22
N THR A 183 4.80 -18.77 -12.24
CA THR A 183 6.26 -18.61 -12.35
C THR A 183 6.67 -17.15 -12.54
N ARG A 184 5.82 -16.35 -13.18
CA ARG A 184 6.07 -14.93 -13.41
C ARG A 184 6.09 -14.12 -12.11
N TRP A 185 5.40 -14.58 -11.04
CA TRP A 185 5.31 -13.86 -9.77
C TRP A 185 6.27 -14.47 -8.74
N PRO A 186 7.44 -13.89 -8.53
CA PRO A 186 8.45 -14.46 -7.66
C PRO A 186 7.95 -14.54 -6.22
N GLY A 187 8.13 -15.69 -5.58
CA GLY A 187 7.79 -15.90 -4.19
C GLY A 187 6.31 -15.83 -3.82
N LEU A 188 5.40 -15.87 -4.79
CA LEU A 188 3.96 -15.94 -4.54
C LEU A 188 3.63 -17.26 -3.83
N LYS A 189 3.08 -17.17 -2.62
CA LYS A 189 2.76 -18.34 -1.77
C LYS A 189 1.29 -18.46 -1.43
N THR A 190 0.64 -17.31 -1.21
CA THR A 190 -0.72 -17.26 -0.69
C THR A 190 -1.56 -16.32 -1.52
N LEU A 191 -2.77 -16.76 -1.83
CA LEU A 191 -3.82 -15.93 -2.43
C LEU A 191 -4.79 -15.53 -1.33
N VAL A 192 -5.25 -14.29 -1.37
CA VAL A 192 -6.21 -13.73 -0.40
C VAL A 192 -7.36 -13.12 -1.18
N GLU A 193 -8.58 -13.44 -0.78
CA GLU A 193 -9.80 -12.80 -1.26
C GLU A 193 -10.51 -12.15 -0.09
N ILE A 194 -10.89 -10.89 -0.25
CA ILE A 194 -11.67 -10.14 0.75
C ILE A 194 -12.99 -9.73 0.10
N THR A 195 -14.10 -10.23 0.64
CA THR A 195 -15.45 -9.80 0.27
C THR A 195 -15.96 -8.83 1.33
N SER A 196 -16.24 -7.59 0.94
CA SER A 196 -16.85 -6.59 1.81
C SER A 196 -18.31 -6.42 1.42
N THR A 197 -19.21 -6.63 2.38
CA THR A 197 -20.66 -6.45 2.23
C THR A 197 -21.12 -5.37 3.19
N VAL A 198 -21.71 -4.30 2.66
CA VAL A 198 -22.22 -3.17 3.44
C VAL A 198 -23.75 -3.18 3.34
N ASP A 199 -24.40 -3.30 4.48
CA ASP A 199 -25.86 -3.18 4.63
C ASP A 199 -26.19 -1.77 5.15
N TYR A 200 -26.95 -1.02 4.34
CA TYR A 200 -27.44 0.32 4.65
C TYR A 200 -28.86 0.31 5.23
N GLY A 201 -29.44 -0.87 5.42
CA GLY A 201 -30.82 -1.06 5.91
C GLY A 201 -31.88 -1.06 4.79
N ASP A 202 -31.72 -0.26 3.76
CA ASP A 202 -32.60 -0.20 2.58
C ASP A 202 -32.01 -0.92 1.36
N HIS A 203 -30.69 -1.08 1.30
CA HIS A 203 -29.97 -1.82 0.27
C HIS A 203 -28.64 -2.36 0.78
N THR A 204 -28.09 -3.31 0.02
CA THR A 204 -26.80 -3.94 0.33
C THR A 204 -25.85 -3.74 -0.84
N ALA A 205 -24.59 -3.38 -0.57
CA ALA A 205 -23.51 -3.29 -1.55
C ALA A 205 -22.43 -4.32 -1.24
N THR A 206 -21.97 -5.05 -2.25
CA THR A 206 -20.91 -6.06 -2.11
C THR A 206 -19.74 -5.75 -3.04
N ALA A 207 -18.53 -5.84 -2.54
CA ALA A 207 -17.29 -5.72 -3.31
C ALA A 207 -16.35 -6.88 -2.97
N VAL A 208 -15.71 -7.45 -3.98
CA VAL A 208 -14.67 -8.50 -3.85
C VAL A 208 -13.34 -7.89 -4.26
N ARG A 209 -12.31 -8.20 -3.48
CA ARG A 209 -10.94 -7.74 -3.70
C ARG A 209 -9.96 -8.86 -3.47
#